data_6ac899e8b728fd8eb29e9a533e231b8d
#
_entry.id   6ac899e8b728fd8eb29e9a533e231b8d
#
_cell.length_a   1.000
_cell.length_b   1.000
_cell.length_c   1.000
_cell.angle_alpha   90.00
_cell.angle_beta   90.00
_cell.angle_gamma   90.00
#
_symmetry.space_group_name_H-M   'P 1'
#
loop_
_entity.id
_entity.type
_entity.pdbx_description
1 polymer ?
#
loop_
_entity_poly.entity_id
_entity_poly.type
_entity_poly.pdbx_seq_one_letter_code
_entity_poly.pdbx_strand_id
1 'polypeptide(L)'
;MTIATPERYAEMLEAARRGGYAYPAINVTSSQTLDAALKGFADAESDGIIQISVGGAAYVSGRGVNDRVTGSLALAAFAHEVAAKYPNITIALHTDHCAKQYLDEWVRPLLAHEADQVARGQEPTFQSHMWDGSTVPLKENLDIAEELLDKSQKAHTVLEIEIGAVGGEEDGHSAEINEKLYSTPEDGLEVARRLGLGERGRYMAAFTFGNVHGAYKPGVVKLRPSLLGDIQARVARAVAEGELPSAAGIVDFPNGKPFELVFHGGSGSRPEEIAEAVSYGVIKMNIDTDTQYAFTRPIADHVFENYDKVLKIDGEVGEKKFYDPRSWGRKAEDSMSARVVEACRQLGSAGKALK
;
A
#
# COMPACT_ATOMS: atom_id res chain seq x y z
N MET A 1 -17.48 2.53 12.14
CA MET A 1 -17.43 1.77 10.86
C MET A 1 -16.04 1.19 10.73
N THR A 2 -15.89 -0.03 10.28
CA THR A 2 -14.57 -0.69 10.17
C THR A 2 -13.76 -0.17 8.97
N ILE A 3 -14.42 0.16 7.84
CA ILE A 3 -13.75 0.91 6.77
C ILE A 3 -13.68 2.38 7.22
N ALA A 4 -12.50 2.96 7.13
CA ALA A 4 -12.21 4.30 7.61
C ALA A 4 -13.01 5.37 6.86
N THR A 5 -13.47 6.39 7.58
CA THR A 5 -13.81 7.68 6.96
C THR A 5 -12.52 8.46 6.68
N PRO A 6 -12.54 9.53 5.88
CA PRO A 6 -11.36 10.38 5.68
C PRO A 6 -10.73 10.87 6.99
N GLU A 7 -11.55 11.27 7.96
CA GLU A 7 -11.08 11.72 9.28
C GLU A 7 -10.44 10.57 10.05
N ARG A 8 -11.07 9.39 10.03
CA ARG A 8 -10.53 8.21 10.73
C ARG A 8 -9.22 7.74 10.10
N TYR A 9 -9.09 7.81 8.77
CA TYR A 9 -7.84 7.53 8.11
C TYR A 9 -6.75 8.55 8.47
N ALA A 10 -7.11 9.82 8.55
CA ALA A 10 -6.20 10.86 9.02
C ALA A 10 -5.73 10.59 10.47
N GLU A 11 -6.63 10.13 11.36
CA GLU A 11 -6.26 9.72 12.73
C GLU A 11 -5.30 8.51 12.71
N MET A 12 -5.53 7.51 11.84
CA MET A 12 -4.62 6.36 11.70
C MET A 12 -3.22 6.82 11.31
N LEU A 13 -3.08 7.63 10.26
CA LEU A 13 -1.78 8.10 9.77
C LEU A 13 -1.07 8.94 10.83
N GLU A 14 -1.79 9.80 11.54
CA GLU A 14 -1.22 10.61 12.63
C GLU A 14 -0.81 9.75 13.84
N ALA A 15 -1.57 8.71 14.17
CA ALA A 15 -1.21 7.78 15.24
C ALA A 15 0.09 7.02 14.92
N ALA A 16 0.24 6.55 13.68
CA ALA A 16 1.47 5.92 13.21
C ALA A 16 2.66 6.89 13.29
N ARG A 17 2.47 8.11 12.82
CA ARG A 17 3.46 9.17 12.80
C ARG A 17 3.96 9.55 14.20
N ARG A 18 3.04 9.76 15.15
CA ARG A 18 3.38 10.07 16.55
C ARG A 18 3.90 8.86 17.31
N GLY A 19 3.35 7.69 17.02
CA GLY A 19 3.67 6.45 17.70
C GLY A 19 4.97 5.79 17.22
N GLY A 20 5.56 6.25 16.11
CA GLY A 20 6.80 5.69 15.54
C GLY A 20 6.63 4.24 15.08
N TYR A 21 5.50 3.94 14.40
CA TYR A 21 5.22 2.64 13.79
C TYR A 21 4.62 2.83 12.39
N ALA A 22 4.53 1.77 11.62
CA ALA A 22 3.89 1.81 10.31
C ALA A 22 2.77 0.77 10.20
N TYR A 23 1.77 1.05 9.36
CA TYR A 23 0.77 0.05 8.98
C TYR A 23 1.24 -0.79 7.81
N PRO A 24 1.08 -2.12 7.86
CA PRO A 24 1.21 -2.92 6.66
C PRO A 24 0.08 -2.58 5.70
N ALA A 25 0.43 -2.41 4.42
CA ALA A 25 -0.50 -2.27 3.32
C ALA A 25 -0.43 -3.55 2.49
N ILE A 26 -1.52 -4.33 2.54
CA ILE A 26 -1.57 -5.69 2.03
C ILE A 26 -2.28 -5.72 0.68
N ASN A 27 -1.57 -6.15 -0.37
CA ASN A 27 -2.17 -6.37 -1.68
C ASN A 27 -3.10 -7.58 -1.66
N VAL A 28 -4.29 -7.40 -2.22
CA VAL A 28 -5.30 -8.45 -2.34
C VAL A 28 -5.82 -8.54 -3.77
N THR A 29 -6.16 -9.76 -4.21
CA THR A 29 -6.60 -10.04 -5.60
C THR A 29 -7.88 -10.86 -5.65
N SER A 30 -8.46 -11.19 -4.49
CA SER A 30 -9.67 -12.02 -4.40
C SER A 30 -10.37 -11.83 -3.06
N SER A 31 -11.59 -12.32 -2.94
CA SER A 31 -12.30 -12.39 -1.66
C SER A 31 -11.52 -13.17 -0.60
N GLN A 32 -10.84 -14.27 -0.97
CA GLN A 32 -10.07 -15.07 -0.02
C GLN A 32 -8.84 -14.35 0.51
N THR A 33 -8.10 -13.66 -0.36
CA THR A 33 -6.92 -12.88 0.08
C THR A 33 -7.34 -11.68 0.92
N LEU A 34 -8.50 -11.07 0.63
CA LEU A 34 -9.08 -10.00 1.44
C LEU A 34 -9.51 -10.51 2.82
N ASP A 35 -10.21 -11.64 2.88
CA ASP A 35 -10.62 -12.26 4.15
C ASP A 35 -9.39 -12.63 5.02
N ALA A 36 -8.35 -13.16 4.39
CA ALA A 36 -7.09 -13.47 5.05
C ALA A 36 -6.42 -12.22 5.65
N ALA A 37 -6.42 -11.10 4.91
CA ALA A 37 -5.87 -9.84 5.38
C ALA A 37 -6.68 -9.28 6.56
N LEU A 38 -8.01 -9.24 6.45
CA LEU A 38 -8.90 -8.78 7.53
C LEU A 38 -8.71 -9.59 8.81
N LYS A 39 -8.68 -10.93 8.67
CA LYS A 39 -8.44 -11.83 9.80
C LYS A 39 -7.07 -11.55 10.44
N GLY A 40 -6.03 -11.37 9.64
CA GLY A 40 -4.69 -11.07 10.12
C GLY A 40 -4.60 -9.78 10.91
N PHE A 41 -5.23 -8.70 10.43
CA PHE A 41 -5.32 -7.43 11.16
C PHE A 41 -6.09 -7.58 12.47
N ALA A 42 -7.21 -8.30 12.44
CA ALA A 42 -8.01 -8.55 13.65
C ALA A 42 -7.24 -9.39 14.68
N ASP A 43 -6.58 -10.46 14.26
CA ASP A 43 -5.76 -11.33 15.14
C ASP A 43 -4.55 -10.57 15.72
N ALA A 44 -4.03 -9.58 15.00
CA ALA A 44 -2.96 -8.70 15.46
C ALA A 44 -3.45 -7.54 16.35
N GLU A 45 -4.76 -7.33 16.49
CA GLU A 45 -5.33 -6.12 17.10
C GLU A 45 -4.72 -4.83 16.51
N SER A 46 -4.59 -4.81 15.18
CA SER A 46 -3.98 -3.72 14.41
C SER A 46 -4.96 -3.16 13.41
N ASP A 47 -5.02 -1.85 13.28
CA ASP A 47 -5.54 -1.23 12.07
C ASP A 47 -4.60 -1.52 10.89
N GLY A 48 -5.08 -1.35 9.65
CA GLY A 48 -4.27 -1.66 8.49
C GLY A 48 -4.80 -1.07 7.18
N ILE A 49 -4.06 -1.31 6.12
CA ILE A 49 -4.40 -0.85 4.78
C ILE A 49 -4.56 -2.09 3.88
N ILE A 50 -5.69 -2.18 3.19
CA ILE A 50 -5.92 -3.17 2.14
C ILE A 50 -5.79 -2.45 0.81
N GLN A 51 -4.94 -2.96 -0.07
CA GLN A 51 -4.66 -2.32 -1.33
C GLN A 51 -4.86 -3.26 -2.52
N ILE A 52 -5.15 -2.66 -3.67
CA ILE A 52 -5.32 -3.36 -4.95
C ILE A 52 -4.43 -2.71 -6.00
N SER A 53 -3.62 -3.51 -6.68
CA SER A 53 -2.76 -3.05 -7.77
C SER A 53 -3.51 -2.98 -9.10
N VAL A 54 -2.87 -2.39 -10.12
CA VAL A 54 -3.36 -2.35 -11.51
C VAL A 54 -3.78 -3.74 -12.00
N GLY A 55 -2.90 -4.74 -11.81
CA GLY A 55 -3.14 -6.12 -12.21
C GLY A 55 -4.23 -6.77 -11.37
N GLY A 56 -4.22 -6.54 -10.06
CA GLY A 56 -5.23 -7.02 -9.12
C GLY A 56 -6.63 -6.51 -9.46
N ALA A 57 -6.77 -5.23 -9.78
CA ALA A 57 -8.05 -4.62 -10.15
C ALA A 57 -8.64 -5.24 -11.43
N ALA A 58 -7.81 -5.40 -12.47
CA ALA A 58 -8.24 -6.07 -13.69
C ALA A 58 -8.64 -7.53 -13.42
N TYR A 59 -7.88 -8.25 -12.60
CA TYR A 59 -8.13 -9.64 -12.24
C TYR A 59 -9.45 -9.82 -11.47
N VAL A 60 -9.73 -8.96 -10.47
CA VAL A 60 -10.98 -9.01 -9.67
C VAL A 60 -12.21 -8.82 -10.53
N SER A 61 -12.17 -7.97 -11.57
CA SER A 61 -13.29 -7.78 -12.48
C SER A 61 -13.60 -9.03 -13.33
N GLY A 62 -12.69 -10.00 -13.34
CA GLY A 62 -12.79 -11.22 -14.10
C GLY A 62 -12.39 -11.06 -15.57
N ARG A 63 -11.92 -12.16 -16.16
CA ARG A 63 -11.34 -12.18 -17.49
C ARG A 63 -12.27 -11.69 -18.60
N GLY A 64 -13.58 -11.81 -18.41
CA GLY A 64 -14.58 -11.40 -19.40
C GLY A 64 -14.86 -9.88 -19.39
N VAL A 65 -14.68 -9.22 -18.24
CA VAL A 65 -14.89 -7.78 -18.05
C VAL A 65 -13.57 -7.04 -18.22
N ASN A 66 -12.55 -7.44 -17.50
CA ASN A 66 -11.18 -6.88 -17.54
C ASN A 66 -11.15 -5.34 -17.41
N ASP A 67 -11.91 -4.83 -16.45
CA ASP A 67 -12.06 -3.39 -16.17
C ASP A 67 -11.60 -3.07 -14.75
N ARG A 68 -10.63 -2.16 -14.61
CA ARG A 68 -9.97 -1.85 -13.35
C ARG A 68 -10.87 -1.10 -12.38
N VAL A 69 -11.69 -0.19 -12.88
CA VAL A 69 -12.64 0.56 -12.04
C VAL A 69 -13.68 -0.40 -11.46
N THR A 70 -14.28 -1.24 -12.33
CA THR A 70 -15.25 -2.26 -11.89
C THR A 70 -14.64 -3.21 -10.86
N GLY A 71 -13.42 -3.70 -11.10
CA GLY A 71 -12.74 -4.60 -10.15
C GLY A 71 -12.46 -3.95 -8.80
N SER A 72 -12.01 -2.70 -8.81
CA SER A 72 -11.76 -1.93 -7.59
C SER A 72 -13.04 -1.71 -6.79
N LEU A 73 -14.12 -1.27 -7.44
CA LEU A 73 -15.40 -1.03 -6.78
C LEU A 73 -16.04 -2.32 -6.26
N ALA A 74 -15.92 -3.44 -7.00
CA ALA A 74 -16.41 -4.75 -6.56
C ALA A 74 -15.66 -5.25 -5.31
N LEU A 75 -14.33 -5.11 -5.30
CA LEU A 75 -13.51 -5.46 -4.14
C LEU A 75 -13.84 -4.58 -2.94
N ALA A 76 -13.98 -3.28 -3.14
CA ALA A 76 -14.34 -2.34 -2.08
C ALA A 76 -15.73 -2.67 -1.49
N ALA A 77 -16.73 -2.97 -2.32
CA ALA A 77 -18.05 -3.38 -1.86
C ALA A 77 -17.98 -4.65 -0.99
N PHE A 78 -17.20 -5.65 -1.41
CA PHE A 78 -16.97 -6.87 -0.62
C PHE A 78 -16.25 -6.53 0.70
N ALA A 79 -15.24 -5.67 0.66
CA ALA A 79 -14.51 -5.24 1.85
C ALA A 79 -15.44 -4.56 2.88
N HIS A 80 -16.31 -3.66 2.45
CA HIS A 80 -17.27 -2.98 3.32
C HIS A 80 -18.19 -3.97 4.07
N GLU A 81 -18.70 -4.99 3.37
CA GLU A 81 -19.61 -5.97 3.96
C GLU A 81 -18.90 -6.88 4.98
N VAL A 82 -17.72 -7.40 4.61
CA VAL A 82 -17.00 -8.35 5.47
C VAL A 82 -16.29 -7.65 6.63
N ALA A 83 -15.63 -6.53 6.37
CA ALA A 83 -14.94 -5.76 7.41
C ALA A 83 -15.89 -5.32 8.54
N ALA A 84 -17.17 -5.08 8.26
CA ALA A 84 -18.16 -4.74 9.27
C ALA A 84 -18.31 -5.81 10.39
N LYS A 85 -17.80 -7.03 10.18
CA LYS A 85 -17.76 -8.10 11.17
C LYS A 85 -16.55 -8.06 12.10
N TYR A 86 -15.63 -7.12 11.87
CA TYR A 86 -14.42 -6.89 12.66
C TYR A 86 -14.44 -5.50 13.33
N PRO A 87 -15.33 -5.25 14.30
CA PRO A 87 -15.58 -3.90 14.84
C PRO A 87 -14.42 -3.30 15.63
N ASN A 88 -13.40 -4.11 15.95
CA ASN A 88 -12.28 -3.71 16.80
C ASN A 88 -11.07 -3.19 16.03
N ILE A 89 -11.13 -3.16 14.71
CA ILE A 89 -10.07 -2.66 13.83
C ILE A 89 -10.62 -1.64 12.83
N THR A 90 -9.75 -0.79 12.34
CA THR A 90 -10.05 0.15 11.25
C THR A 90 -9.21 -0.20 10.02
N ILE A 91 -9.85 -0.28 8.86
CA ILE A 91 -9.21 -0.62 7.58
C ILE A 91 -9.37 0.54 6.61
N ALA A 92 -8.26 0.97 6.01
CA ALA A 92 -8.28 1.86 4.86
C ALA A 92 -8.16 1.06 3.57
N LEU A 93 -8.87 1.49 2.53
CA LEU A 93 -8.75 0.94 1.18
C LEU A 93 -7.86 1.86 0.34
N HIS A 94 -6.99 1.26 -0.46
CA HIS A 94 -5.98 1.97 -1.24
C HIS A 94 -5.84 1.35 -2.65
N THR A 95 -5.61 2.18 -3.67
CA THR A 95 -5.16 1.70 -4.99
C THR A 95 -3.66 1.87 -5.12
N ASP A 96 -2.97 0.83 -5.58
CA ASP A 96 -1.52 0.68 -5.52
C ASP A 96 -0.91 0.70 -6.92
N HIS A 97 0.20 1.41 -7.11
CA HIS A 97 1.00 1.51 -8.34
C HIS A 97 0.22 1.79 -9.63
N CYS A 98 -0.38 3.00 -9.74
CA CYS A 98 -0.98 3.45 -10.98
C CYS A 98 0.05 4.17 -11.86
N ALA A 99 0.67 3.46 -12.81
CA ALA A 99 1.55 4.05 -13.79
C ALA A 99 0.78 4.98 -14.77
N LYS A 100 1.52 5.89 -15.43
CA LYS A 100 0.96 6.94 -16.31
C LYS A 100 -0.07 6.44 -17.32
N GLN A 101 0.20 5.29 -17.96
CA GLN A 101 -0.70 4.73 -18.99
C GLN A 101 -2.06 4.30 -18.46
N TYR A 102 -2.22 4.10 -17.14
CA TYR A 102 -3.46 3.65 -16.53
C TYR A 102 -4.24 4.75 -15.83
N LEU A 103 -3.71 5.98 -15.75
CA LEU A 103 -4.36 7.08 -15.04
C LEU A 103 -5.78 7.38 -15.54
N ASP A 104 -5.95 7.45 -16.87
CA ASP A 104 -7.23 7.77 -17.49
C ASP A 104 -8.24 6.62 -17.44
N GLU A 105 -7.75 5.39 -17.29
CA GLU A 105 -8.58 4.19 -17.24
C GLU A 105 -8.88 3.74 -15.80
N TRP A 106 -8.22 4.30 -14.79
CA TRP A 106 -8.32 3.79 -13.44
C TRP A 106 -8.41 4.87 -12.36
N VAL A 107 -7.30 5.53 -11.97
CA VAL A 107 -7.28 6.42 -10.80
C VAL A 107 -8.10 7.70 -11.04
N ARG A 108 -7.99 8.32 -12.22
CA ARG A 108 -8.79 9.52 -12.52
C ARG A 108 -10.30 9.25 -12.50
N PRO A 109 -10.83 8.16 -13.09
CA PRO A 109 -12.24 7.79 -12.95
C PRO A 109 -12.68 7.49 -11.52
N LEU A 110 -11.82 6.82 -10.70
CA LEU A 110 -12.13 6.57 -9.29
C LEU A 110 -12.21 7.87 -8.50
N LEU A 111 -11.24 8.77 -8.64
CA LEU A 111 -11.26 10.09 -8.02
C LEU A 111 -12.49 10.93 -8.43
N ALA A 112 -12.91 10.84 -9.71
CA ALA A 112 -14.13 11.50 -10.15
C ALA A 112 -15.38 10.89 -9.50
N HIS A 113 -15.45 9.56 -9.41
CA HIS A 113 -16.55 8.86 -8.74
C HIS A 113 -16.65 9.26 -7.26
N GLU A 114 -15.53 9.33 -6.56
CA GLU A 114 -15.46 9.69 -5.14
C GLU A 114 -15.77 11.17 -4.89
N ALA A 115 -15.31 12.07 -5.77
CA ALA A 115 -15.70 13.49 -5.71
C ALA A 115 -17.23 13.64 -5.87
N ASP A 116 -17.86 12.84 -6.73
CA ASP A 116 -19.31 12.78 -6.86
C ASP A 116 -20.01 12.19 -5.62
N GLN A 117 -19.40 11.21 -4.94
CA GLN A 117 -19.90 10.69 -3.65
C GLN A 117 -19.86 11.79 -2.59
N VAL A 118 -18.72 12.45 -2.43
CA VAL A 118 -18.53 13.56 -1.47
C VAL A 118 -19.52 14.71 -1.74
N ALA A 119 -19.72 15.08 -3.00
CA ALA A 119 -20.69 16.11 -3.37
C ALA A 119 -22.14 15.75 -3.00
N ARG A 120 -22.44 14.46 -2.87
CA ARG A 120 -23.74 13.95 -2.38
C ARG A 120 -23.78 13.70 -0.87
N GLY A 121 -22.73 14.08 -0.13
CA GLY A 121 -22.63 13.87 1.33
C GLY A 121 -22.38 12.40 1.70
N GLN A 122 -21.77 11.62 0.82
CA GLN A 122 -21.36 10.24 1.04
C GLN A 122 -19.85 10.17 1.30
N GLU A 123 -19.40 9.12 1.98
CA GLU A 123 -17.99 8.85 2.15
C GLU A 123 -17.36 8.35 0.85
N PRO A 124 -16.09 8.65 0.58
CA PRO A 124 -15.36 8.10 -0.57
C PRO A 124 -15.18 6.58 -0.41
N THR A 125 -15.15 5.89 -1.54
CA THR A 125 -14.99 4.43 -1.57
C THR A 125 -13.61 4.00 -1.10
N PHE A 126 -12.55 4.70 -1.57
CA PHE A 126 -11.16 4.50 -1.15
C PHE A 126 -10.70 5.67 -0.29
N GLN A 127 -9.78 5.43 0.62
CA GLN A 127 -9.20 6.46 1.47
C GLN A 127 -7.93 7.06 0.87
N SER A 128 -7.30 6.34 -0.06
CA SER A 128 -6.11 6.83 -0.76
C SER A 128 -5.89 6.18 -2.12
N HIS A 129 -5.17 6.90 -2.99
CA HIS A 129 -4.77 6.43 -4.30
C HIS A 129 -3.30 6.71 -4.54
N MET A 130 -2.58 5.79 -5.22
CA MET A 130 -1.21 6.00 -5.57
C MET A 130 -1.02 6.39 -7.04
N TRP A 131 -0.20 7.41 -7.25
CA TRP A 131 0.43 7.76 -8.50
C TRP A 131 1.86 7.23 -8.53
N ASP A 132 2.13 6.30 -9.44
CA ASP A 132 3.47 5.77 -9.69
C ASP A 132 4.17 6.63 -10.75
N GLY A 133 4.98 7.58 -10.28
CA GLY A 133 5.80 8.45 -11.12
C GLY A 133 7.22 7.94 -11.37
N SER A 134 7.54 6.69 -10.99
CA SER A 134 8.89 6.12 -11.05
C SER A 134 9.49 6.07 -12.46
N THR A 135 8.66 5.98 -13.49
CA THR A 135 9.07 5.84 -14.90
C THR A 135 9.16 7.16 -15.66
N VAL A 136 8.78 8.28 -15.06
CA VAL A 136 8.80 9.59 -15.72
C VAL A 136 9.79 10.55 -15.05
N PRO A 137 10.30 11.58 -15.77
CA PRO A 137 11.17 12.60 -15.17
C PRO A 137 10.49 13.33 -13.99
N LEU A 138 11.24 13.71 -12.96
CA LEU A 138 10.73 14.34 -11.74
C LEU A 138 9.79 15.51 -12.03
N LYS A 139 10.12 16.37 -13.00
CA LYS A 139 9.25 17.50 -13.37
C LYS A 139 7.87 17.03 -13.82
N GLU A 140 7.81 16.08 -14.72
CA GLU A 140 6.55 15.50 -15.23
C GLU A 140 5.80 14.75 -14.14
N ASN A 141 6.52 14.01 -13.29
CA ASN A 141 5.96 13.34 -12.12
C ASN A 141 5.21 14.35 -11.24
N LEU A 142 5.86 15.46 -10.89
CA LEU A 142 5.26 16.49 -10.03
C LEU A 142 4.15 17.29 -10.73
N ASP A 143 4.22 17.52 -12.06
CA ASP A 143 3.13 18.13 -12.82
C ASP A 143 1.83 17.28 -12.72
N ILE A 144 1.96 15.95 -12.81
CA ILE A 144 0.84 15.01 -12.65
C ILE A 144 0.40 14.92 -11.16
N ALA A 145 1.36 14.86 -10.25
CA ALA A 145 1.07 14.78 -8.82
C ALA A 145 0.27 16.01 -8.32
N GLU A 146 0.57 17.23 -8.80
CA GLU A 146 -0.22 18.43 -8.48
C GLU A 146 -1.68 18.30 -8.95
N GLU A 147 -1.88 17.86 -10.19
CA GLU A 147 -3.23 17.62 -10.72
C GLU A 147 -4.01 16.60 -9.88
N LEU A 148 -3.35 15.49 -9.55
CA LEU A 148 -3.99 14.42 -8.78
C LEU A 148 -4.23 14.81 -7.33
N LEU A 149 -3.35 15.60 -6.72
CA LEU A 149 -3.56 16.11 -5.36
C LEU A 149 -4.78 17.02 -5.28
N ASP A 150 -4.98 17.91 -6.28
CA ASP A 150 -6.16 18.77 -6.37
C ASP A 150 -7.45 17.94 -6.56
N LYS A 151 -7.39 16.82 -7.27
CA LYS A 151 -8.52 15.89 -7.43
C LYS A 151 -8.78 15.08 -6.14
N SER A 152 -7.73 14.60 -5.50
CA SER A 152 -7.81 13.87 -4.23
C SER A 152 -8.40 14.72 -3.12
N GLN A 153 -8.06 16.01 -3.06
CA GLN A 153 -8.65 16.94 -2.11
C GLN A 153 -10.17 17.05 -2.30
N LYS A 154 -10.67 17.10 -3.55
CA LYS A 154 -12.11 17.13 -3.85
C LYS A 154 -12.81 15.82 -3.53
N ALA A 155 -12.09 14.71 -3.64
CA ALA A 155 -12.57 13.36 -3.34
C ALA A 155 -12.42 13.01 -1.83
N HIS A 156 -11.86 13.89 -1.01
CA HIS A 156 -11.52 13.65 0.40
C HIS A 156 -10.62 12.42 0.60
N THR A 157 -9.71 12.16 -0.36
CA THR A 157 -8.76 11.05 -0.32
C THR A 157 -7.33 11.56 -0.14
N VAL A 158 -6.42 10.68 0.28
CA VAL A 158 -4.99 10.94 0.37
C VAL A 158 -4.31 10.48 -0.91
N LEU A 159 -3.44 11.32 -1.48
CA LEU A 159 -2.61 10.91 -2.61
C LEU A 159 -1.32 10.27 -2.09
N GLU A 160 -0.92 9.15 -2.68
CA GLU A 160 0.42 8.60 -2.52
C GLU A 160 1.21 8.85 -3.80
N ILE A 161 2.46 9.31 -3.66
CA ILE A 161 3.35 9.59 -4.79
C ILE A 161 4.64 8.80 -4.66
N GLU A 162 5.24 8.45 -5.79
CA GLU A 162 6.54 7.78 -5.82
C GLU A 162 7.58 8.63 -6.53
N ILE A 163 8.72 8.84 -5.85
CA ILE A 163 9.85 9.65 -6.32
C ILE A 163 11.10 8.79 -6.41
N GLY A 164 11.68 8.72 -7.61
CA GLY A 164 12.77 7.82 -7.94
C GLY A 164 12.27 6.52 -8.56
N ALA A 165 13.18 5.63 -8.93
CA ALA A 165 12.84 4.33 -9.51
C ALA A 165 13.03 3.22 -8.48
N VAL A 166 12.00 2.39 -8.28
CA VAL A 166 12.14 1.11 -7.56
C VAL A 166 12.59 0.07 -8.57
N GLY A 167 13.63 -0.71 -8.24
CA GLY A 167 14.12 -1.79 -9.09
C GLY A 167 13.25 -3.06 -8.97
N GLY A 168 13.51 -4.07 -9.79
CA GLY A 168 12.87 -5.38 -9.72
C GLY A 168 11.68 -5.57 -10.61
N GLU A 169 10.80 -6.50 -10.26
CA GLU A 169 9.65 -6.89 -11.08
C GLU A 169 8.34 -6.71 -10.31
N GLU A 170 7.41 -5.95 -10.88
CA GLU A 170 6.06 -5.75 -10.37
C GLU A 170 5.07 -5.64 -11.53
N ASP A 171 3.94 -6.35 -11.44
CA ASP A 171 2.85 -6.39 -12.45
C ASP A 171 3.35 -6.51 -13.91
N GLY A 172 4.44 -7.28 -14.14
CA GLY A 172 5.02 -7.52 -15.46
C GLY A 172 5.96 -6.42 -15.96
N HIS A 173 6.31 -5.45 -15.13
CA HIS A 173 7.34 -4.45 -15.41
C HIS A 173 8.61 -4.78 -14.64
N SER A 174 9.79 -4.68 -15.31
CA SER A 174 11.09 -4.86 -14.68
C SER A 174 11.93 -3.60 -14.80
N ALA A 175 12.59 -3.20 -13.71
CA ALA A 175 13.53 -2.08 -13.69
C ALA A 175 14.94 -2.54 -13.29
N GLU A 176 15.96 -1.96 -13.94
CA GLU A 176 17.36 -2.27 -13.64
C GLU A 176 17.80 -1.71 -12.28
N ILE A 177 18.66 -2.46 -11.60
CA ILE A 177 19.30 -2.03 -10.37
C ILE A 177 20.47 -1.08 -10.70
N ASN A 178 20.27 0.23 -10.51
CA ASN A 178 21.27 1.25 -10.78
C ASN A 178 21.18 2.43 -9.78
N GLU A 179 21.95 3.50 -9.98
CA GLU A 179 21.97 4.67 -9.07
C GLU A 179 20.64 5.43 -8.99
N LYS A 180 19.71 5.22 -9.91
CA LYS A 180 18.36 5.82 -9.87
C LYS A 180 17.47 5.25 -8.76
N LEU A 181 17.92 4.18 -8.09
CA LEU A 181 17.27 3.60 -6.92
C LEU A 181 17.43 4.45 -5.64
N TYR A 182 18.02 5.63 -5.73
CA TYR A 182 18.26 6.47 -4.57
C TYR A 182 17.76 7.88 -4.82
N SER A 183 16.69 8.27 -4.14
CA SER A 183 16.22 9.66 -4.09
C SER A 183 17.20 10.52 -3.30
N THR A 184 17.20 11.81 -3.59
CA THR A 184 18.10 12.78 -2.97
C THR A 184 17.34 13.72 -2.03
N PRO A 185 18.02 14.40 -1.07
CA PRO A 185 17.41 15.46 -0.27
C PRO A 185 16.81 16.61 -1.11
N GLU A 186 17.39 16.90 -2.28
CA GLU A 186 16.88 17.94 -3.17
C GLU A 186 15.61 17.52 -3.91
N ASP A 187 15.43 16.20 -4.19
CA ASP A 187 14.16 15.70 -4.70
C ASP A 187 13.04 15.93 -3.67
N GLY A 188 13.31 15.65 -2.38
CA GLY A 188 12.37 15.94 -1.29
C GLY A 188 12.04 17.43 -1.18
N LEU A 189 13.04 18.30 -1.32
CA LEU A 189 12.83 19.74 -1.31
C LEU A 189 11.95 20.20 -2.48
N GLU A 190 12.15 19.65 -3.67
CA GLU A 190 11.33 19.97 -4.84
C GLU A 190 9.90 19.47 -4.69
N VAL A 191 9.69 18.28 -4.13
CA VAL A 191 8.35 17.76 -3.76
C VAL A 191 7.66 18.76 -2.81
N ALA A 192 8.33 19.19 -1.75
CA ALA A 192 7.75 20.10 -0.78
C ALA A 192 7.46 21.49 -1.37
N ARG A 193 8.27 21.98 -2.33
CA ARG A 193 8.01 23.23 -3.05
C ARG A 193 6.76 23.16 -3.92
N ARG A 194 6.56 22.02 -4.58
CA ARG A 194 5.49 21.84 -5.56
C ARG A 194 4.16 21.45 -4.90
N LEU A 195 4.19 20.47 -4.02
CA LEU A 195 2.99 19.90 -3.41
C LEU A 195 2.63 20.54 -2.07
N GLY A 196 3.54 21.30 -1.48
CA GLY A 196 3.39 21.84 -0.13
C GLY A 196 3.66 20.80 0.95
N LEU A 197 3.30 21.12 2.18
CA LEU A 197 3.44 20.23 3.34
C LEU A 197 2.08 20.02 4.05
N GLY A 198 1.02 19.87 3.24
CA GLY A 198 -0.35 19.60 3.69
C GLY A 198 -1.35 20.72 3.41
N GLU A 199 -0.92 21.94 3.10
CA GLU A 199 -1.79 23.08 2.82
C GLU A 199 -2.59 22.97 1.51
N ARG A 200 -2.08 22.20 0.55
CA ARG A 200 -2.75 21.92 -0.75
C ARG A 200 -3.54 20.63 -0.75
N GLY A 201 -3.42 19.83 0.29
CA GLY A 201 -3.98 18.49 0.43
C GLY A 201 -3.01 17.54 1.11
N ARG A 202 -3.52 16.47 1.70
CA ARG A 202 -2.68 15.46 2.35
C ARG A 202 -2.14 14.48 1.32
N TYR A 203 -0.86 14.17 1.42
CA TYR A 203 -0.22 13.15 0.61
C TYR A 203 0.82 12.36 1.40
N MET A 204 1.09 11.14 0.96
CA MET A 204 2.20 10.30 1.41
C MET A 204 3.25 10.23 0.31
N ALA A 205 4.53 10.13 0.67
CA ALA A 205 5.62 10.11 -0.29
C ALA A 205 6.49 8.86 -0.13
N ALA A 206 6.61 8.09 -1.21
CA ALA A 206 7.56 7.00 -1.34
C ALA A 206 8.83 7.52 -2.03
N PHE A 207 9.87 7.76 -1.25
CA PHE A 207 11.21 8.04 -1.77
C PHE A 207 12.00 6.75 -1.85
N THR A 208 12.73 6.57 -2.94
CA THR A 208 13.55 5.37 -3.13
C THR A 208 14.87 5.47 -2.39
N PHE A 209 15.23 4.41 -1.67
CA PHE A 209 16.47 4.31 -0.89
C PHE A 209 17.21 2.99 -1.10
N GLY A 210 17.10 2.44 -2.31
CA GLY A 210 17.65 1.17 -2.73
C GLY A 210 16.68 0.00 -2.64
N ASN A 211 15.41 0.28 -2.44
CA ASN A 211 14.33 -0.70 -2.38
C ASN A 211 14.02 -1.28 -3.76
N VAL A 212 13.56 -2.53 -3.78
CA VAL A 212 13.36 -3.32 -5.00
C VAL A 212 12.15 -4.23 -4.83
N HIS A 213 11.29 -4.30 -5.84
CA HIS A 213 10.12 -5.19 -5.85
C HIS A 213 10.49 -6.65 -6.13
N GLY A 214 9.72 -7.58 -5.55
CA GLY A 214 9.89 -9.02 -5.74
C GLY A 214 10.71 -9.71 -4.65
N ALA A 215 11.00 -10.99 -4.83
CA ALA A 215 11.76 -11.80 -3.88
C ALA A 215 13.26 -11.77 -4.22
N TYR A 216 14.08 -11.25 -3.33
CA TYR A 216 15.54 -11.18 -3.48
C TYR A 216 16.25 -12.05 -2.48
N LYS A 217 17.45 -12.52 -2.88
CA LYS A 217 18.38 -13.11 -1.91
C LYS A 217 18.90 -11.98 -1.03
N PRO A 218 18.95 -12.17 0.30
CA PRO A 218 19.54 -11.20 1.21
C PRO A 218 20.94 -10.77 0.76
N GLY A 219 21.20 -9.46 0.74
CA GLY A 219 22.48 -8.88 0.35
C GLY A 219 22.67 -8.54 -1.13
N VAL A 220 21.69 -8.83 -2.01
CA VAL A 220 21.71 -8.41 -3.43
C VAL A 220 21.34 -6.93 -3.57
N VAL A 221 20.44 -6.47 -2.73
CA VAL A 221 20.00 -5.07 -2.67
C VAL A 221 20.60 -4.40 -1.44
N LYS A 222 21.08 -3.19 -1.59
CA LYS A 222 21.65 -2.41 -0.50
C LYS A 222 20.71 -1.27 -0.14
N LEU A 223 19.86 -1.49 0.84
CA LEU A 223 19.02 -0.44 1.41
C LEU A 223 19.88 0.61 2.13
N ARG A 224 19.47 1.86 2.01
CA ARG A 224 20.05 3.02 2.71
C ARG A 224 18.93 3.83 3.38
N PRO A 225 18.31 3.33 4.45
CA PRO A 225 17.19 4.01 5.09
C PRO A 225 17.55 5.40 5.60
N SER A 226 18.84 5.65 5.92
CA SER A 226 19.34 6.99 6.34
C SER A 226 19.05 8.10 5.33
N LEU A 227 18.90 7.79 4.03
CA LEU A 227 18.49 8.77 3.01
C LEU A 227 17.13 9.38 3.32
N LEU A 228 16.19 8.59 3.89
CA LEU A 228 14.90 9.10 4.33
C LEU A 228 15.07 10.15 5.43
N GLY A 229 16.00 9.92 6.37
CA GLY A 229 16.37 10.88 7.40
C GLY A 229 16.97 12.16 6.83
N ASP A 230 17.87 12.03 5.84
CA ASP A 230 18.50 13.17 5.17
C ASP A 230 17.46 14.03 4.42
N ILE A 231 16.49 13.40 3.73
CA ILE A 231 15.37 14.06 3.05
C ILE A 231 14.51 14.83 4.08
N GLN A 232 14.09 14.17 5.15
CA GLN A 232 13.30 14.80 6.23
C GLN A 232 14.03 16.02 6.82
N ALA A 233 15.31 15.86 7.14
CA ALA A 233 16.15 16.93 7.73
C ALA A 233 16.35 18.10 6.76
N ARG A 234 16.53 17.83 5.46
CA ARG A 234 16.69 18.90 4.44
C ARG A 234 15.44 19.75 4.33
N VAL A 235 14.27 19.11 4.28
CA VAL A 235 12.99 19.83 4.17
C VAL A 235 12.66 20.57 5.47
N ALA A 236 12.86 19.96 6.64
CA ALA A 236 12.66 20.63 7.93
C ALA A 236 13.55 21.88 8.05
N ARG A 237 14.81 21.81 7.60
CA ARG A 237 15.71 22.95 7.56
C ARG A 237 15.22 24.04 6.62
N ALA A 238 14.76 23.70 5.42
CA ALA A 238 14.24 24.65 4.45
C ALA A 238 13.04 25.45 5.00
N VAL A 239 12.17 24.78 5.78
CA VAL A 239 11.06 25.44 6.48
C VAL A 239 11.60 26.40 7.56
N ALA A 240 12.54 25.95 8.36
CA ALA A 240 13.13 26.78 9.44
C ALA A 240 13.89 28.01 8.92
N GLU A 241 14.52 27.88 7.76
CA GLU A 241 15.28 28.96 7.09
C GLU A 241 14.41 29.86 6.19
N GLY A 242 13.11 29.54 6.04
CA GLY A 242 12.16 30.31 5.22
C GLY A 242 12.32 30.12 3.71
N GLU A 243 13.01 29.05 3.27
CA GLU A 243 13.10 28.66 1.85
C GLU A 243 11.75 28.10 1.34
N LEU A 244 10.96 27.50 2.23
CA LEU A 244 9.63 27.02 1.98
C LEU A 244 8.62 27.87 2.75
N PRO A 245 7.42 28.16 2.16
CA PRO A 245 6.35 28.75 2.93
C PRO A 245 6.05 27.81 4.10
N SER A 246 6.14 28.32 5.33
CA SER A 246 5.57 27.59 6.45
C SER A 246 4.08 27.48 6.19
N ALA A 247 3.54 26.29 6.04
CA ALA A 247 2.10 26.08 6.10
C ALA A 247 1.60 26.77 7.36
N ALA A 248 0.62 27.67 7.24
CA ALA A 248 0.20 28.63 8.24
C ALA A 248 0.21 28.04 9.67
N GLY A 249 1.29 28.28 10.41
CA GLY A 249 1.44 27.86 11.81
C GLY A 249 1.96 26.44 12.07
N ILE A 250 2.23 25.61 11.08
CA ILE A 250 2.82 24.28 11.30
C ILE A 250 4.36 24.39 11.28
N VAL A 251 4.91 24.92 12.36
CA VAL A 251 6.35 24.88 12.64
C VAL A 251 6.72 23.58 13.37
N ASP A 252 5.73 22.82 13.82
CA ASP A 252 5.91 21.63 14.66
C ASP A 252 5.49 20.37 13.91
N PHE A 253 6.41 19.85 13.10
CA PHE A 253 6.20 18.51 12.53
C PHE A 253 6.38 17.47 13.63
N PRO A 254 5.47 16.52 13.80
CA PRO A 254 5.64 15.43 14.76
C PRO A 254 7.02 14.78 14.59
N ASN A 255 7.80 14.81 15.67
CA ASN A 255 9.17 14.30 15.68
C ASN A 255 10.14 14.97 14.67
N GLY A 256 9.87 16.21 14.22
CA GLY A 256 10.71 16.94 13.26
C GLY A 256 10.68 16.38 11.84
N LYS A 257 9.64 15.61 11.48
CA LYS A 257 9.54 14.91 10.19
C LYS A 257 8.41 15.51 9.34
N PRO A 258 8.74 16.30 8.30
CA PRO A 258 7.75 16.94 7.43
C PRO A 258 6.88 15.97 6.64
N PHE A 259 7.47 14.90 6.10
CA PHE A 259 6.76 13.95 5.25
C PHE A 259 6.18 12.76 6.01
N GLU A 260 5.05 12.28 5.52
CA GLU A 260 4.51 10.96 5.76
C GLU A 260 5.08 10.01 4.72
N LEU A 261 5.99 9.12 5.15
CA LEU A 261 6.76 8.29 4.22
C LEU A 261 6.12 6.92 4.01
N VAL A 262 6.31 6.39 2.79
CA VAL A 262 5.92 5.02 2.44
C VAL A 262 7.15 4.22 2.02
N PHE A 263 7.18 2.94 2.41
CA PHE A 263 8.21 1.98 2.03
C PHE A 263 7.64 0.97 1.04
N HIS A 264 8.12 1.03 -0.22
CA HIS A 264 7.84 0.04 -1.26
C HIS A 264 8.95 -0.99 -1.37
N GLY A 265 8.65 -2.17 -1.94
CA GLY A 265 9.65 -3.20 -2.22
C GLY A 265 10.36 -3.71 -0.97
N GLY A 266 9.64 -3.86 0.13
CA GLY A 266 10.18 -4.28 1.41
C GLY A 266 10.35 -5.79 1.60
N SER A 267 9.86 -6.62 0.70
CA SER A 267 10.02 -8.08 0.75
C SER A 267 11.50 -8.47 0.71
N GLY A 268 11.93 -9.28 1.69
CA GLY A 268 13.35 -9.67 1.84
C GLY A 268 14.24 -8.66 2.57
N SER A 269 13.69 -7.53 3.03
CA SER A 269 14.40 -6.58 3.90
C SER A 269 14.63 -7.19 5.28
N ARG A 270 15.74 -6.82 5.91
CA ARG A 270 16.04 -7.25 7.27
C ARG A 270 15.20 -6.46 8.28
N PRO A 271 14.80 -7.07 9.41
CA PRO A 271 14.01 -6.37 10.44
C PRO A 271 14.64 -5.05 10.91
N GLU A 272 15.97 -4.99 10.99
CA GLU A 272 16.70 -3.79 11.40
C GLU A 272 16.57 -2.65 10.37
N GLU A 273 16.57 -2.97 9.07
CA GLU A 273 16.40 -2.00 7.99
C GLU A 273 14.97 -1.44 7.97
N ILE A 274 13.97 -2.29 8.23
CA ILE A 274 12.59 -1.88 8.37
C ILE A 274 12.42 -0.96 9.59
N ALA A 275 12.95 -1.35 10.74
CA ALA A 275 12.89 -0.53 11.96
C ALA A 275 13.59 0.81 11.77
N GLU A 276 14.72 0.84 11.09
CA GLU A 276 15.44 2.07 10.77
C GLU A 276 14.61 2.98 9.86
N ALA A 277 13.99 2.46 8.79
CA ALA A 277 13.11 3.23 7.90
C ALA A 277 11.90 3.81 8.66
N VAL A 278 11.26 3.01 9.52
CA VAL A 278 10.16 3.47 10.39
C VAL A 278 10.65 4.59 11.32
N SER A 279 11.86 4.49 11.85
CA SER A 279 12.45 5.54 12.69
C SER A 279 12.60 6.89 11.97
N TYR A 280 12.69 6.89 10.64
CA TYR A 280 12.74 8.10 9.80
C TYR A 280 11.37 8.61 9.34
N GLY A 281 10.27 7.98 9.73
CA GLY A 281 8.92 8.49 9.47
C GLY A 281 8.14 7.70 8.42
N VAL A 282 8.54 6.48 8.11
CA VAL A 282 7.69 5.55 7.36
C VAL A 282 6.48 5.19 8.22
N ILE A 283 5.28 5.40 7.67
CA ILE A 283 3.99 5.14 8.31
C ILE A 283 3.15 4.07 7.60
N LYS A 284 3.56 3.70 6.39
CA LYS A 284 2.95 2.67 5.55
C LYS A 284 4.05 1.84 4.90
N MET A 285 3.90 0.53 4.84
CA MET A 285 4.80 -0.36 4.11
C MET A 285 4.01 -1.32 3.24
N ASN A 286 4.32 -1.35 1.94
CA ASN A 286 3.69 -2.25 0.98
C ASN A 286 4.21 -3.67 1.15
N ILE A 287 3.28 -4.63 1.22
CA ILE A 287 3.59 -6.07 1.33
C ILE A 287 2.69 -6.83 0.34
N ASP A 288 3.30 -7.37 -0.71
CA ASP A 288 2.64 -8.17 -1.73
C ASP A 288 3.29 -9.54 -1.88
N THR A 289 4.54 -9.61 -2.34
CA THR A 289 5.24 -10.86 -2.66
C THR A 289 5.19 -11.90 -1.54
N ASP A 290 5.41 -11.48 -0.29
CA ASP A 290 5.40 -12.37 0.87
C ASP A 290 4.01 -12.95 1.15
N THR A 291 2.96 -12.14 0.99
CA THR A 291 1.58 -12.58 1.22
C THR A 291 1.08 -13.44 0.08
N GLN A 292 1.47 -13.16 -1.17
CA GLN A 292 1.23 -14.04 -2.30
C GLN A 292 1.87 -15.42 -2.08
N TYR A 293 3.13 -15.46 -1.64
CA TYR A 293 3.82 -16.71 -1.32
C TYR A 293 3.13 -17.46 -0.17
N ALA A 294 2.79 -16.76 0.92
CA ALA A 294 2.10 -17.34 2.06
C ALA A 294 0.74 -17.94 1.68
N PHE A 295 0.00 -17.31 0.76
CA PHE A 295 -1.27 -17.83 0.25
C PHE A 295 -1.08 -19.04 -0.67
N THR A 296 -0.11 -18.99 -1.57
CA THR A 296 0.08 -20.01 -2.61
C THR A 296 0.72 -21.30 -2.08
N ARG A 297 1.64 -21.19 -1.12
CA ARG A 297 2.41 -22.34 -0.62
C ARG A 297 1.54 -23.47 -0.08
N PRO A 298 0.53 -23.23 0.79
CA PRO A 298 -0.32 -24.32 1.28
C PRO A 298 -1.22 -24.96 0.20
N ILE A 299 -1.54 -24.22 -0.86
CA ILE A 299 -2.27 -24.75 -2.02
C ILE A 299 -1.39 -25.78 -2.74
N ALA A 300 -0.14 -25.43 -3.01
CA ALA A 300 0.82 -26.33 -3.63
C ALA A 300 1.03 -27.59 -2.79
N ASP A 301 1.27 -27.45 -1.48
CA ASP A 301 1.43 -28.58 -0.57
C ASP A 301 0.20 -29.48 -0.59
N HIS A 302 -1.01 -28.91 -0.52
CA HIS A 302 -2.25 -29.69 -0.55
C HIS A 302 -2.40 -30.51 -1.85
N VAL A 303 -2.07 -29.91 -2.99
CA VAL A 303 -2.14 -30.59 -4.30
C VAL A 303 -1.11 -31.71 -4.38
N PHE A 304 0.13 -31.45 -3.98
CA PHE A 304 1.21 -32.45 -4.04
C PHE A 304 0.98 -33.63 -3.08
N GLU A 305 0.53 -33.35 -1.85
CA GLU A 305 0.21 -34.40 -0.86
C GLU A 305 -0.98 -35.27 -1.26
N ASN A 306 -1.90 -34.74 -2.05
CA ASN A 306 -3.15 -35.39 -2.42
C ASN A 306 -3.30 -35.53 -3.94
N TYR A 307 -2.20 -35.69 -4.66
CA TYR A 307 -2.16 -35.73 -6.13
C TYR A 307 -3.20 -36.71 -6.71
N ASP A 308 -3.22 -37.97 -6.27
CA ASP A 308 -4.15 -39.02 -6.77
C ASP A 308 -5.62 -38.71 -6.45
N LYS A 309 -5.88 -37.89 -5.44
CA LYS A 309 -7.22 -37.54 -4.99
C LYS A 309 -7.73 -36.25 -5.61
N VAL A 310 -6.83 -35.35 -6.00
CA VAL A 310 -7.15 -34.08 -6.65
C VAL A 310 -7.28 -34.27 -8.15
N LEU A 311 -6.35 -35.03 -8.76
CA LEU A 311 -6.31 -35.24 -10.20
C LEU A 311 -6.98 -36.56 -10.57
N LYS A 312 -7.71 -36.54 -11.71
CA LYS A 312 -8.25 -37.72 -12.30
C LYS A 312 -7.16 -38.41 -13.15
N ILE A 313 -6.85 -39.66 -12.83
CA ILE A 313 -5.86 -40.47 -13.53
C ILE A 313 -6.57 -41.66 -14.17
N ASP A 314 -6.36 -41.92 -15.47
CA ASP A 314 -6.80 -43.12 -16.21
C ASP A 314 -8.24 -43.55 -15.96
N GLY A 315 -9.19 -42.59 -16.00
CA GLY A 315 -10.60 -42.89 -15.82
C GLY A 315 -11.10 -42.97 -14.37
N GLU A 316 -10.20 -42.84 -13.41
CA GLU A 316 -10.58 -42.75 -12.00
C GLU A 316 -11.22 -41.41 -11.64
N VAL A 317 -11.97 -41.38 -10.56
CA VAL A 317 -12.64 -40.16 -10.07
C VAL A 317 -11.94 -39.71 -8.83
N GLY A 318 -11.43 -38.43 -8.85
CA GLY A 318 -10.87 -37.83 -7.68
C GLY A 318 -11.87 -37.72 -6.52
N GLU A 319 -11.33 -37.54 -5.30
CA GLU A 319 -12.16 -37.39 -4.10
C GLU A 319 -12.56 -35.93 -3.90
N LYS A 320 -13.86 -35.61 -3.99
CA LYS A 320 -14.40 -34.25 -3.90
C LYS A 320 -13.83 -33.41 -2.75
N LYS A 321 -13.64 -33.99 -1.57
CA LYS A 321 -13.12 -33.29 -0.38
C LYS A 321 -11.69 -32.73 -0.55
N PHE A 322 -10.92 -33.25 -1.54
CA PHE A 322 -9.56 -32.77 -1.79
C PHE A 322 -9.48 -31.75 -2.92
N TYR A 323 -10.38 -31.80 -3.93
CA TYR A 323 -10.39 -30.81 -5.01
C TYR A 323 -11.40 -29.68 -4.83
N ASP A 324 -12.23 -29.70 -3.78
CA ASP A 324 -13.10 -28.57 -3.42
C ASP A 324 -12.24 -27.37 -3.05
N PRO A 325 -12.37 -26.20 -3.75
CA PRO A 325 -11.57 -25.00 -3.46
C PRO A 325 -11.58 -24.58 -1.99
N ARG A 326 -12.67 -24.83 -1.28
CA ARG A 326 -12.79 -24.52 0.15
C ARG A 326 -11.84 -25.35 1.02
N SER A 327 -11.40 -26.52 0.55
CA SER A 327 -10.49 -27.39 1.32
C SER A 327 -9.07 -26.84 1.38
N TRP A 328 -8.55 -26.39 0.25
CA TRP A 328 -7.22 -25.82 0.17
C TRP A 328 -7.22 -24.30 0.40
N GLY A 329 -8.32 -23.60 0.04
CA GLY A 329 -8.46 -22.16 0.24
C GLY A 329 -8.37 -21.76 1.72
N ARG A 330 -9.01 -22.50 2.64
CA ARG A 330 -8.91 -22.24 4.08
C ARG A 330 -7.48 -22.32 4.61
N LYS A 331 -6.69 -23.28 4.14
CA LYS A 331 -5.28 -23.39 4.51
C LYS A 331 -4.47 -22.19 4.00
N ALA A 332 -4.80 -21.70 2.81
CA ALA A 332 -4.18 -20.51 2.23
C ALA A 332 -4.54 -19.24 3.01
N GLU A 333 -5.81 -19.07 3.37
CA GLU A 333 -6.29 -17.96 4.22
C GLU A 333 -5.57 -17.94 5.57
N ASP A 334 -5.49 -19.07 6.27
CA ASP A 334 -4.81 -19.17 7.56
C ASP A 334 -3.32 -18.82 7.47
N SER A 335 -2.64 -19.29 6.43
CA SER A 335 -1.22 -19.00 6.21
C SER A 335 -0.96 -17.53 5.90
N MET A 336 -1.76 -16.93 5.00
CA MET A 336 -1.65 -15.52 4.67
C MET A 336 -2.00 -14.64 5.88
N SER A 337 -3.05 -14.98 6.63
CA SER A 337 -3.43 -14.28 7.86
C SER A 337 -2.29 -14.27 8.88
N ALA A 338 -1.62 -15.41 9.08
CA ALA A 338 -0.45 -15.48 9.96
C ALA A 338 0.70 -14.57 9.49
N ARG A 339 0.94 -14.46 8.17
CA ARG A 339 1.95 -13.56 7.62
C ARG A 339 1.58 -12.07 7.83
N VAL A 340 0.30 -11.72 7.76
CA VAL A 340 -0.18 -10.36 8.08
C VAL A 340 0.02 -10.03 9.56
N VAL A 341 -0.26 -10.96 10.47
CA VAL A 341 0.05 -10.80 11.92
C VAL A 341 1.54 -10.53 12.13
N GLU A 342 2.40 -11.27 11.44
CA GLU A 342 3.85 -11.06 11.50
C GLU A 342 4.23 -9.67 11.00
N ALA A 343 3.66 -9.20 9.89
CA ALA A 343 3.88 -7.86 9.35
C ALA A 343 3.49 -6.77 10.36
N CYS A 344 2.33 -6.89 11.00
CA CYS A 344 1.90 -5.95 12.05
C CYS A 344 2.90 -5.89 13.22
N ARG A 345 3.48 -7.03 13.61
CA ARG A 345 4.51 -7.10 14.66
C ARG A 345 5.82 -6.45 14.21
N GLN A 346 6.27 -6.74 13.01
CA GLN A 346 7.51 -6.18 12.44
C GLN A 346 7.45 -4.65 12.30
N LEU A 347 6.28 -4.13 11.91
CA LEU A 347 6.05 -2.70 11.74
C LEU A 347 5.63 -1.97 13.03
N GLY A 348 5.42 -2.72 14.12
CA GLY A 348 5.08 -2.18 15.42
C GLY A 348 3.64 -1.70 15.58
N SER A 349 2.72 -2.07 14.66
CA SER A 349 1.30 -1.72 14.72
C SER A 349 0.45 -2.71 15.53
N ALA A 350 0.95 -3.93 15.80
CA ALA A 350 0.24 -4.94 16.58
C ALA A 350 -0.15 -4.40 17.97
N GLY A 351 -1.40 -4.60 18.37
CA GLY A 351 -1.97 -4.11 19.64
C GLY A 351 -2.25 -2.60 19.65
N LYS A 352 -2.22 -1.92 18.48
CA LYS A 352 -2.40 -0.47 18.37
C LYS A 352 -3.62 -0.07 17.53
N ALA A 353 -4.61 -0.95 17.41
CA ALA A 353 -5.88 -0.56 16.79
C ALA A 353 -6.48 0.65 17.54
N LEU A 354 -6.91 1.65 16.79
CA LEU A 354 -7.54 2.86 17.33
C LEU A 354 -8.89 2.52 17.96
N LYS A 355 -9.10 2.98 19.17
CA LYS A 355 -10.35 2.76 19.92
C LYS A 355 -11.45 3.72 19.51
#